data_e5f6cdcae8653d8c3807645031679e0a
#
_entry.id   e5f6cdcae8653d8c3807645031679e0a
#
_cell.length_a   1.000
_cell.length_b   1.000
_cell.length_c   1.000
_cell.angle_alpha   90.00
_cell.angle_beta   90.00
_cell.angle_gamma   90.00
#
_symmetry.space_group_name_H-M   'P 1'
#
loop_
_entity.id
_entity.type
_entity.pdbx_description
1 polymer ?
#
loop_
_entity_poly.entity_id
_entity_poly.type
_entity_poly.pdbx_seq_one_letter_code
_entity_poly.pdbx_strand_id
1 'polypeptide(L)'
;MGVINLTELKPGMVLAEELRDRNGRFLLAKGTKLTLKHLRILKIWGVIEVNIEGISQKNVESNTGAQIDPAVMEAAEKEISERFVHTDLDHPATRELFRICTLRKAEELDITDSEAKLEHHDSYERNMDANEILEDTTTEMSPLEFIRDDISLSTLPDIFILIKETINDPKSSARDIAEAVSKDTNISAKLLKLVNSAFYGFPSNIDTISRAVAIVGTKHLSILIFGIYIINAFKNISWDLIDMKSFWEHSIVCGTIARILASHKNIQNTERLFVAGLLHDIGRLVFYNSTSINARNIILKARNSHSLLYEIEHEIMSFDHAEIGKLILKKWKLPISLENIVKYHHYPMLSNDPLEPAIVHLSDIMTNALGMGSSGERFVPPLDQDAWTCIGLSPNILALTIKQMEHQVRELINFLVLDER
;
A
#
# COMPACT_ATOMS: atom_id res chain seq x y z
N MET A 1 27.57 1.84 24.72
CA MET A 1 26.12 1.57 24.71
C MET A 1 25.67 1.86 23.31
N GLY A 2 25.08 0.90 22.65
CA GLY A 2 24.57 1.07 21.27
C GLY A 2 23.12 0.64 21.17
N VAL A 3 22.34 1.44 20.46
CA VAL A 3 20.96 1.11 20.08
C VAL A 3 21.02 0.09 18.95
N ILE A 4 20.34 -1.03 19.13
CA ILE A 4 20.24 -2.10 18.11
C ILE A 4 18.77 -2.29 17.75
N ASN A 5 18.52 -2.48 16.46
CA ASN A 5 17.19 -2.83 15.98
C ASN A 5 16.79 -4.23 16.48
N LEU A 6 15.51 -4.42 16.79
CA LEU A 6 14.98 -5.69 17.29
C LEU A 6 15.33 -6.88 16.41
N THR A 7 15.48 -6.67 15.11
CA THR A 7 15.81 -7.72 14.13
C THR A 7 17.25 -8.24 14.23
N GLU A 8 18.13 -7.44 14.80
CA GLU A 8 19.55 -7.76 14.98
C GLU A 8 19.84 -8.34 16.37
N LEU A 9 18.85 -8.33 17.27
CA LEU A 9 18.99 -8.88 18.61
C LEU A 9 19.16 -10.40 18.54
N LYS A 10 20.19 -10.87 19.26
CA LYS A 10 20.49 -12.29 19.42
C LYS A 10 20.29 -12.72 20.87
N PRO A 11 19.88 -13.98 21.11
CA PRO A 11 19.89 -14.52 22.46
C PRO A 11 21.29 -14.41 23.08
N GLY A 12 21.33 -14.00 24.34
CA GLY A 12 22.59 -13.79 25.07
C GLY A 12 23.04 -12.35 25.19
N MET A 13 22.50 -11.41 24.41
CA MET A 13 22.72 -9.96 24.57
C MET A 13 22.13 -9.46 25.87
N VAL A 14 22.74 -8.40 26.46
CA VAL A 14 22.33 -7.85 27.74
C VAL A 14 21.81 -6.43 27.57
N LEU A 15 20.65 -6.13 28.15
CA LEU A 15 20.03 -4.81 28.09
C LEU A 15 20.87 -3.78 28.86
N ALA A 16 21.22 -2.67 28.21
CA ALA A 16 21.96 -1.55 28.82
C ALA A 16 21.06 -0.64 29.67
N GLU A 17 19.75 -0.66 29.45
CA GLU A 17 18.75 0.11 30.19
C GLU A 17 17.44 -0.68 30.35
N GLU A 18 16.53 -0.19 31.19
CA GLU A 18 15.20 -0.78 31.31
C GLU A 18 14.40 -0.56 30.03
N LEU A 19 13.67 -1.58 29.61
CA LEU A 19 12.86 -1.55 28.43
C LEU A 19 11.39 -1.32 28.78
N ARG A 20 10.78 -0.34 28.11
CA ARG A 20 9.37 0.00 28.24
C ARG A 20 8.68 -0.08 26.87
N ASP A 21 7.39 -0.38 26.86
CA ASP A 21 6.60 -0.22 25.64
C ASP A 21 6.31 1.27 25.33
N ARG A 22 5.66 1.52 24.18
CA ARG A 22 5.29 2.89 23.75
C ARG A 22 4.35 3.61 24.71
N ASN A 23 3.64 2.87 25.56
CA ASN A 23 2.71 3.39 26.55
C ASN A 23 3.40 3.60 27.93
N GLY A 24 4.74 3.46 28.00
CA GLY A 24 5.53 3.59 29.22
C GLY A 24 5.46 2.37 30.15
N ARG A 25 4.79 1.27 29.73
CA ARG A 25 4.69 0.06 30.53
C ARG A 25 6.01 -0.68 30.58
N PHE A 26 6.45 -1.05 31.75
CA PHE A 26 7.68 -1.82 31.98
C PHE A 26 7.61 -3.20 31.34
N LEU A 27 8.62 -3.56 30.55
CA LEU A 27 8.73 -4.86 29.86
C LEU A 27 9.87 -5.71 30.43
N LEU A 28 11.09 -5.18 30.47
CA LEU A 28 12.28 -5.89 30.93
C LEU A 28 13.22 -4.95 31.70
N ALA A 29 13.89 -5.46 32.73
CA ALA A 29 14.83 -4.70 33.52
C ALA A 29 16.19 -4.54 32.82
N LYS A 30 16.91 -3.44 33.11
CA LYS A 30 18.34 -3.28 32.81
C LYS A 30 19.13 -4.49 33.27
N GLY A 31 20.12 -4.92 32.49
CA GLY A 31 20.95 -6.08 32.79
C GLY A 31 20.30 -7.41 32.46
N THR A 32 19.07 -7.42 31.90
CA THR A 32 18.41 -8.67 31.47
C THR A 32 19.14 -9.26 30.29
N LYS A 33 19.60 -10.51 30.41
CA LYS A 33 20.14 -11.32 29.30
C LYS A 33 18.98 -11.81 28.44
N LEU A 34 18.97 -11.41 27.17
CA LEU A 34 17.90 -11.74 26.22
C LEU A 34 17.88 -13.23 25.89
N THR A 35 16.69 -13.81 25.88
CA THR A 35 16.41 -15.18 25.45
C THR A 35 15.53 -15.17 24.20
N LEU A 36 15.41 -16.29 23.48
CA LEU A 36 14.48 -16.44 22.37
C LEU A 36 13.03 -16.09 22.74
N LYS A 37 12.64 -16.39 23.99
CA LYS A 37 11.31 -16.04 24.51
C LYS A 37 11.15 -14.52 24.65
N HIS A 38 12.19 -13.84 25.15
CA HIS A 38 12.19 -12.38 25.26
C HIS A 38 12.10 -11.74 23.87
N LEU A 39 12.85 -12.21 22.87
CA LEU A 39 12.81 -11.67 21.51
C LEU A 39 11.43 -11.82 20.85
N ARG A 40 10.73 -12.95 21.08
CA ARG A 40 9.35 -13.14 20.61
C ARG A 40 8.37 -12.16 21.27
N ILE A 41 8.51 -11.99 22.58
CA ILE A 41 7.66 -11.06 23.34
C ILE A 41 7.88 -9.62 22.89
N LEU A 42 9.12 -9.19 22.70
CA LEU A 42 9.44 -7.84 22.23
C LEU A 42 8.88 -7.54 20.84
N LYS A 43 8.88 -8.55 19.94
CA LYS A 43 8.20 -8.46 18.62
C LYS A 43 6.70 -8.23 18.75
N ILE A 44 6.05 -8.97 19.65
CA ILE A 44 4.61 -8.85 19.91
C ILE A 44 4.24 -7.46 20.47
N TRP A 45 5.10 -6.89 21.31
CA TRP A 45 4.88 -5.58 21.94
C TRP A 45 5.35 -4.40 21.09
N GLY A 46 5.79 -4.65 19.85
CA GLY A 46 6.16 -3.59 18.89
C GLY A 46 7.39 -2.78 19.32
N VAL A 47 8.28 -3.38 20.08
CA VAL A 47 9.59 -2.77 20.41
C VAL A 47 10.43 -2.76 19.14
N ILE A 48 10.98 -1.61 18.80
CA ILE A 48 11.72 -1.37 17.54
C ILE A 48 13.22 -1.44 17.79
N GLU A 49 13.67 -0.80 18.86
CA GLU A 49 15.08 -0.63 19.19
C GLU A 49 15.32 -0.91 20.65
N VAL A 50 16.51 -1.41 20.96
CA VAL A 50 16.90 -1.80 22.31
C VAL A 50 18.35 -1.39 22.55
N ASN A 51 18.62 -0.76 23.70
CA ASN A 51 19.99 -0.46 24.16
C ASN A 51 20.67 -1.70 24.70
N ILE A 52 21.80 -2.10 24.10
CA ILE A 52 22.58 -3.28 24.46
C ILE A 52 23.95 -2.89 25.06
N GLU A 53 24.36 -3.60 26.10
CA GLU A 53 25.68 -3.41 26.71
C GLU A 53 26.82 -3.90 25.80
N GLY A 54 27.92 -3.15 25.74
CA GLY A 54 29.15 -3.56 25.08
C GLY A 54 29.21 -3.33 23.57
N ILE A 55 28.19 -2.67 22.97
CA ILE A 55 28.18 -2.34 21.54
C ILE A 55 28.33 -0.82 21.36
N SER A 56 29.31 -0.41 20.56
CA SER A 56 29.50 0.97 20.14
C SER A 56 28.83 1.21 18.79
N GLN A 57 28.23 2.36 18.57
CA GLN A 57 27.55 2.74 17.31
C GLN A 57 28.38 2.47 16.04
N LYS A 58 29.71 2.48 16.13
CA LYS A 58 30.61 2.16 15.02
C LYS A 58 30.62 0.69 14.57
N ASN A 59 30.10 -0.23 15.39
CA ASN A 59 30.10 -1.67 15.08
C ASN A 59 28.79 -2.15 14.44
N VAL A 60 27.77 -1.30 14.32
CA VAL A 60 26.48 -1.65 13.68
C VAL A 60 26.55 -1.47 12.17
N GLU A 61 27.37 -0.53 11.69
CA GLU A 61 27.58 -0.28 10.25
C GLU A 61 28.47 -1.31 9.57
N SER A 62 29.17 -2.18 10.32
CA SER A 62 30.18 -3.10 9.77
C SER A 62 29.73 -4.56 9.65
N ASN A 63 28.48 -4.94 9.95
CA ASN A 63 28.05 -6.34 9.96
C ASN A 63 26.82 -6.66 9.06
N THR A 64 26.42 -5.75 8.20
CA THR A 64 25.46 -6.01 7.11
C THR A 64 26.12 -5.63 5.80
N GLY A 65 26.81 -6.59 5.18
CA GLY A 65 27.18 -6.26 3.82
C GLY A 65 28.34 -7.10 3.32
N ALA A 66 28.09 -8.06 2.45
CA ALA A 66 28.88 -8.14 1.24
C ALA A 66 28.97 -6.70 0.70
N GLN A 67 30.20 -6.17 0.49
CA GLN A 67 30.37 -4.85 -0.12
C GLN A 67 29.79 -4.95 -1.53
N ILE A 68 28.59 -4.38 -1.72
CA ILE A 68 28.00 -4.23 -3.06
C ILE A 68 29.03 -3.47 -3.90
N ASP A 69 29.31 -3.98 -5.10
CA ASP A 69 30.24 -3.33 -6.03
C ASP A 69 29.83 -1.89 -6.26
N PRO A 70 30.74 -0.90 -6.14
CA PRO A 70 30.44 0.50 -6.43
C PRO A 70 29.81 0.72 -7.81
N ALA A 71 30.14 -0.07 -8.82
CA ALA A 71 29.54 0.00 -10.15
C ALA A 71 28.08 -0.45 -10.14
N VAL A 72 27.74 -1.48 -9.36
CA VAL A 72 26.35 -1.95 -9.18
C VAL A 72 25.53 -0.88 -8.43
N MET A 73 26.12 -0.23 -7.42
CA MET A 73 25.46 0.86 -6.70
C MET A 73 25.20 2.05 -7.61
N GLU A 74 26.14 2.47 -8.45
CA GLU A 74 25.98 3.55 -9.42
C GLU A 74 24.88 3.24 -10.45
N ALA A 75 24.85 2.00 -10.95
CA ALA A 75 23.81 1.54 -11.87
C ALA A 75 22.41 1.58 -11.21
N ALA A 76 22.31 1.10 -9.99
CA ALA A 76 21.07 1.14 -9.21
C ALA A 76 20.60 2.59 -8.96
N GLU A 77 21.52 3.48 -8.56
CA GLU A 77 21.22 4.89 -8.32
C GLU A 77 20.71 5.58 -9.57
N LYS A 78 21.33 5.31 -10.72
CA LYS A 78 20.88 5.84 -12.01
C LYS A 78 19.45 5.40 -12.33
N GLU A 79 19.14 4.11 -12.24
CA GLU A 79 17.80 3.57 -12.52
C GLU A 79 16.74 4.15 -11.58
N ILE A 80 17.04 4.23 -10.29
CA ILE A 80 16.12 4.79 -9.30
C ILE A 80 15.92 6.29 -9.52
N SER A 81 16.96 7.05 -9.89
CA SER A 81 16.88 8.50 -10.16
C SER A 81 15.88 8.83 -11.27
N GLU A 82 15.76 7.97 -12.29
CA GLU A 82 14.79 8.16 -13.39
C GLU A 82 13.34 8.13 -12.90
N ARG A 83 13.05 7.45 -11.78
CA ARG A 83 11.71 7.38 -11.19
C ARG A 83 11.44 8.54 -10.23
N PHE A 84 12.47 9.13 -9.66
CA PHE A 84 12.39 10.19 -8.64
C PHE A 84 12.49 11.62 -9.21
N VAL A 85 12.33 11.80 -10.51
CA VAL A 85 12.52 13.10 -11.20
C VAL A 85 11.58 14.23 -10.73
N HIS A 86 10.42 13.87 -10.17
CA HIS A 86 9.44 14.83 -9.65
C HIS A 86 9.57 15.07 -8.13
N THR A 87 10.56 14.47 -7.48
CA THR A 87 10.68 14.51 -6.02
C THR A 87 11.76 15.48 -5.55
N ASP A 88 11.58 16.07 -4.37
CA ASP A 88 12.59 16.85 -3.69
C ASP A 88 13.49 15.95 -2.83
N LEU A 89 14.71 15.65 -3.30
CA LEU A 89 15.70 14.86 -2.57
C LEU A 89 16.35 15.60 -1.41
N ASP A 90 16.15 16.92 -1.26
CA ASP A 90 16.58 17.66 -0.08
C ASP A 90 15.67 17.40 1.13
N HIS A 91 14.44 16.96 0.87
CA HIS A 91 13.51 16.55 1.93
C HIS A 91 13.98 15.26 2.62
N PRO A 92 14.10 15.20 3.98
CA PRO A 92 14.69 14.07 4.69
C PRO A 92 13.99 12.72 4.45
N ALA A 93 12.65 12.72 4.33
CA ALA A 93 11.90 11.49 4.09
C ALA A 93 12.10 10.98 2.66
N THR A 94 12.08 11.87 1.66
CA THR A 94 12.30 11.51 0.25
C THR A 94 13.71 11.00 0.04
N ARG A 95 14.72 11.64 0.64
CA ARG A 95 16.11 11.19 0.62
C ARG A 95 16.27 9.79 1.23
N GLU A 96 15.62 9.54 2.37
CA GLU A 96 15.67 8.22 3.00
C GLU A 96 14.97 7.17 2.14
N LEU A 97 13.84 7.49 1.54
CA LEU A 97 13.13 6.60 0.62
C LEU A 97 13.97 6.27 -0.62
N PHE A 98 14.59 7.29 -1.23
CA PHE A 98 15.53 7.13 -2.35
C PHE A 98 16.68 6.20 -1.97
N ARG A 99 17.32 6.43 -0.81
CA ARG A 99 18.40 5.58 -0.30
C ARG A 99 17.97 4.12 -0.14
N ILE A 100 16.78 3.89 0.43
CA ILE A 100 16.25 2.53 0.63
C ILE A 100 16.02 1.85 -0.72
N CYS A 101 15.40 2.55 -1.68
CA CYS A 101 15.13 2.00 -3.01
C CYS A 101 16.42 1.69 -3.79
N THR A 102 17.43 2.57 -3.71
CA THR A 102 18.74 2.35 -4.34
C THR A 102 19.44 1.12 -3.79
N LEU A 103 19.46 0.96 -2.45
CA LEU A 103 20.07 -0.23 -1.82
C LEU A 103 19.35 -1.52 -2.25
N ARG A 104 18.00 -1.53 -2.24
CA ARG A 104 17.20 -2.69 -2.67
C ARG A 104 17.47 -3.06 -4.12
N LYS A 105 17.57 -2.05 -5.00
CA LYS A 105 17.89 -2.27 -6.41
C LYS A 105 19.29 -2.79 -6.60
N ALA A 106 20.25 -2.27 -5.86
CA ALA A 106 21.63 -2.75 -5.90
C ALA A 106 21.74 -4.22 -5.42
N GLU A 107 21.03 -4.61 -4.37
CA GLU A 107 20.94 -6.00 -3.91
C GLU A 107 20.31 -6.92 -4.98
N GLU A 108 19.29 -6.45 -5.68
CA GLU A 108 18.65 -7.19 -6.79
C GLU A 108 19.64 -7.39 -7.96
N LEU A 109 20.34 -6.34 -8.37
CA LEU A 109 21.33 -6.39 -9.46
C LEU A 109 22.53 -7.30 -9.11
N ASP A 110 23.03 -7.26 -7.87
CA ASP A 110 24.12 -8.10 -7.39
C ASP A 110 23.75 -9.59 -7.40
N ILE A 111 22.49 -9.92 -7.07
CA ILE A 111 21.97 -11.29 -7.15
C ILE A 111 21.83 -11.72 -8.62
N THR A 112 21.30 -10.88 -9.50
CA THR A 112 21.12 -11.19 -10.92
C THR A 112 22.44 -11.33 -11.65
N ASP A 113 23.47 -10.55 -11.35
CA ASP A 113 24.82 -10.76 -11.90
C ASP A 113 25.45 -12.08 -11.44
N SER A 114 25.11 -12.54 -10.24
CA SER A 114 25.55 -13.86 -9.74
C SER A 114 24.75 -15.03 -10.36
N GLU A 115 23.49 -14.79 -10.78
CA GLU A 115 22.59 -15.76 -11.43
C GLU A 115 22.57 -15.64 -12.96
N ALA A 116 22.99 -14.54 -13.56
CA ALA A 116 23.00 -14.27 -15.01
C ALA A 116 23.94 -15.17 -15.84
N LYS A 117 24.48 -16.23 -15.22
CA LYS A 117 24.94 -17.40 -15.95
C LYS A 117 23.80 -18.35 -16.36
N LEU A 118 22.56 -18.10 -15.99
CA LEU A 118 21.36 -18.88 -16.30
C LEU A 118 20.16 -17.94 -16.50
N GLU A 119 19.81 -17.75 -17.79
CA GLU A 119 18.54 -17.27 -18.32
C GLU A 119 18.17 -15.77 -18.18
N HIS A 120 18.15 -15.12 -19.34
CA HIS A 120 17.50 -13.86 -19.62
C HIS A 120 16.05 -13.89 -19.15
N HIS A 121 15.70 -13.08 -18.17
CA HIS A 121 14.32 -12.74 -17.88
C HIS A 121 14.00 -11.42 -18.59
N ASP A 122 13.28 -11.55 -19.72
CA ASP A 122 12.76 -10.43 -20.49
C ASP A 122 11.82 -9.60 -19.63
N SER A 123 12.27 -8.42 -19.25
CA SER A 123 11.41 -7.35 -18.79
C SER A 123 10.41 -7.00 -19.91
N TYR A 124 9.11 -7.06 -19.62
CA TYR A 124 8.03 -6.65 -20.51
C TYR A 124 8.01 -5.13 -20.72
N GLU A 125 9.05 -4.60 -21.30
CA GLU A 125 8.98 -3.36 -22.06
C GLU A 125 8.51 -3.71 -23.47
N ARG A 126 7.19 -3.80 -23.68
CA ARG A 126 6.66 -3.74 -25.04
C ARG A 126 7.03 -2.36 -25.57
N ASN A 127 7.97 -2.32 -26.51
CA ASN A 127 8.22 -1.18 -27.38
C ASN A 127 6.90 -0.80 -28.06
N MET A 128 6.18 0.15 -27.48
CA MET A 128 5.04 0.77 -28.13
C MET A 128 5.62 1.81 -29.08
N ASP A 129 5.30 1.65 -30.38
CA ASP A 129 5.72 2.60 -31.41
C ASP A 129 5.33 4.02 -31.03
N ALA A 130 6.34 4.86 -30.80
CA ALA A 130 6.20 6.26 -30.41
C ALA A 130 5.58 7.16 -31.51
N ASN A 131 5.10 6.59 -32.62
CA ASN A 131 4.63 7.30 -33.79
C ASN A 131 3.11 7.29 -33.99
N GLU A 132 2.31 6.81 -33.02
CA GLU A 132 0.87 7.03 -33.11
C GLU A 132 0.55 8.50 -32.80
N ILE A 133 0.08 9.21 -33.82
CA ILE A 133 -0.35 10.61 -33.76
C ILE A 133 -1.52 10.68 -32.76
N LEU A 134 -1.26 11.32 -31.62
CA LEU A 134 -2.26 11.66 -30.62
C LEU A 134 -3.16 12.77 -31.23
N GLU A 135 -4.38 12.43 -31.61
CA GLU A 135 -5.39 13.45 -31.91
C GLU A 135 -5.67 14.22 -30.61
N ASP A 136 -5.54 15.54 -30.66
CA ASP A 136 -5.77 16.43 -29.54
C ASP A 136 -7.28 16.55 -29.27
N THR A 137 -7.85 15.53 -28.63
CA THR A 137 -9.26 15.49 -28.26
C THR A 137 -9.41 15.87 -26.78
N THR A 138 -9.39 17.17 -26.50
CA THR A 138 -9.93 17.68 -25.24
C THR A 138 -11.44 17.48 -25.26
N THR A 139 -11.91 16.58 -24.41
CA THR A 139 -13.36 16.32 -24.30
C THR A 139 -13.88 17.11 -23.10
N GLU A 140 -14.65 18.18 -23.38
CA GLU A 140 -15.41 18.88 -22.32
C GLU A 140 -16.55 17.99 -21.82
N MET A 141 -16.23 17.05 -20.94
CA MET A 141 -17.21 16.15 -20.30
C MET A 141 -17.14 16.34 -18.79
N SER A 142 -18.29 16.40 -18.14
CA SER A 142 -18.27 16.46 -16.68
C SER A 142 -17.95 15.09 -16.06
N PRO A 143 -17.32 15.06 -14.85
CA PRO A 143 -17.04 13.80 -14.15
C PRO A 143 -18.29 12.92 -13.94
N LEU A 144 -19.46 13.53 -13.77
CA LEU A 144 -20.72 12.80 -13.60
C LEU A 144 -21.22 12.16 -14.89
N GLU A 145 -21.03 12.81 -16.04
CA GLU A 145 -21.34 12.25 -17.37
C GLU A 145 -20.42 11.10 -17.67
N PHE A 146 -19.13 11.26 -17.39
CA PHE A 146 -18.13 10.22 -17.57
C PHE A 146 -18.47 8.91 -16.84
N ILE A 147 -18.98 8.97 -15.62
CA ILE A 147 -19.40 7.79 -14.84
C ILE A 147 -20.75 7.22 -15.29
N ARG A 148 -21.62 8.02 -15.93
CA ARG A 148 -22.93 7.52 -16.39
C ARG A 148 -22.83 6.54 -17.52
N ASP A 149 -21.87 6.72 -18.41
CA ASP A 149 -21.68 5.90 -19.60
C ASP A 149 -21.00 4.56 -19.29
N ASP A 150 -20.33 4.43 -18.15
CA ASP A 150 -19.75 3.17 -17.71
C ASP A 150 -20.72 2.30 -16.89
N ILE A 151 -21.46 1.45 -17.62
CA ILE A 151 -22.45 0.53 -17.05
C ILE A 151 -21.77 -0.59 -16.20
N SER A 152 -20.52 -0.96 -16.49
CA SER A 152 -19.86 -2.10 -15.86
C SER A 152 -19.54 -1.86 -14.38
N LEU A 153 -19.20 -0.63 -14.00
CA LEU A 153 -18.96 -0.21 -12.61
C LEU A 153 -20.27 0.04 -11.82
N SER A 154 -21.42 0.05 -12.52
CA SER A 154 -22.72 0.35 -11.89
C SER A 154 -23.42 -0.87 -11.33
N THR A 155 -23.07 -2.07 -11.74
CA THR A 155 -23.70 -3.33 -11.34
C THR A 155 -22.85 -4.11 -10.34
N LEU A 156 -22.90 -3.67 -9.09
CA LEU A 156 -22.44 -4.53 -8.00
C LEU A 156 -23.42 -5.72 -7.88
N PRO A 157 -22.91 -6.97 -7.76
CA PRO A 157 -23.78 -8.13 -7.64
C PRO A 157 -24.74 -8.04 -6.45
N ASP A 158 -25.89 -8.71 -6.54
CA ASP A 158 -26.96 -8.67 -5.55
C ASP A 158 -26.48 -9.06 -4.13
N ILE A 159 -25.53 -9.97 -4.03
CA ILE A 159 -24.95 -10.39 -2.75
C ILE A 159 -24.20 -9.25 -2.06
N PHE A 160 -23.54 -8.39 -2.83
CA PHE A 160 -22.87 -7.20 -2.28
C PHE A 160 -23.89 -6.18 -1.73
N ILE A 161 -24.99 -6.00 -2.45
CA ILE A 161 -26.08 -5.12 -2.00
C ILE A 161 -26.65 -5.68 -0.69
N LEU A 162 -26.90 -6.97 -0.63
CA LEU A 162 -27.39 -7.64 0.58
C LEU A 162 -26.44 -7.47 1.79
N ILE A 163 -25.14 -7.74 1.59
CA ILE A 163 -24.15 -7.59 2.66
C ILE A 163 -24.10 -6.16 3.15
N LYS A 164 -24.10 -5.20 2.22
CA LYS A 164 -24.09 -3.77 2.52
C LYS A 164 -25.36 -3.33 3.27
N GLU A 165 -26.53 -3.74 2.83
CA GLU A 165 -27.81 -3.42 3.50
C GLU A 165 -27.83 -4.00 4.91
N THR A 166 -27.39 -5.26 5.07
CA THR A 166 -27.25 -5.90 6.37
C THR A 166 -26.30 -5.16 7.30
N ILE A 167 -25.16 -4.70 6.78
CA ILE A 167 -24.16 -3.94 7.53
C ILE A 167 -24.68 -2.56 7.98
N ASN A 168 -25.44 -1.88 7.11
CA ASN A 168 -25.94 -0.54 7.35
C ASN A 168 -27.27 -0.52 8.13
N ASP A 169 -27.91 -1.65 8.34
CA ASP A 169 -29.10 -1.74 9.19
C ASP A 169 -28.69 -1.68 10.68
N PRO A 170 -29.11 -0.65 11.42
CA PRO A 170 -28.80 -0.51 12.85
C PRO A 170 -29.33 -1.66 13.71
N LYS A 171 -30.27 -2.46 13.18
CA LYS A 171 -30.86 -3.62 13.87
C LYS A 171 -30.08 -4.90 13.63
N SER A 172 -29.19 -4.93 12.64
CA SER A 172 -28.40 -6.11 12.32
C SER A 172 -27.41 -6.45 13.41
N SER A 173 -27.43 -7.69 13.82
CA SER A 173 -26.47 -8.27 14.75
C SER A 173 -25.20 -8.77 14.00
N ALA A 174 -24.15 -9.07 14.77
CA ALA A 174 -22.96 -9.74 14.26
C ALA A 174 -23.28 -11.09 13.56
N ARG A 175 -24.34 -11.76 14.01
CA ARG A 175 -24.83 -13.00 13.41
C ARG A 175 -25.44 -12.79 12.04
N ASP A 176 -26.25 -11.73 11.86
CA ASP A 176 -26.89 -11.44 10.58
C ASP A 176 -25.84 -11.11 9.50
N ILE A 177 -24.80 -10.37 9.88
CA ILE A 177 -23.67 -10.07 9.01
C ILE A 177 -22.91 -11.34 8.64
N ALA A 178 -22.62 -12.19 9.63
CA ALA A 178 -21.94 -13.46 9.37
C ALA A 178 -22.76 -14.38 8.45
N GLU A 179 -24.07 -14.41 8.61
CA GLU A 179 -24.98 -15.19 7.76
C GLU A 179 -25.02 -14.63 6.32
N ALA A 180 -25.12 -13.31 6.16
CA ALA A 180 -25.10 -12.67 4.86
C ALA A 180 -23.78 -12.96 4.10
N VAL A 181 -22.64 -12.82 4.77
CA VAL A 181 -21.30 -13.09 4.20
C VAL A 181 -21.13 -14.58 3.86
N SER A 182 -21.65 -15.47 4.70
CA SER A 182 -21.52 -16.92 4.50
C SER A 182 -22.27 -17.44 3.28
N LYS A 183 -23.17 -16.64 2.68
CA LYS A 183 -23.84 -16.97 1.41
C LYS A 183 -22.89 -16.94 0.22
N ASP A 184 -21.78 -16.19 0.34
CA ASP A 184 -20.72 -16.18 -0.66
C ASP A 184 -19.50 -16.94 -0.12
N THR A 185 -19.29 -18.14 -0.66
CA THR A 185 -18.19 -19.03 -0.22
C THR A 185 -16.81 -18.47 -0.57
N ASN A 186 -16.68 -17.74 -1.70
CA ASN A 186 -15.41 -17.15 -2.13
C ASN A 186 -15.02 -15.99 -1.20
N ILE A 187 -15.95 -15.07 -0.95
CA ILE A 187 -15.73 -13.95 -0.03
C ILE A 187 -15.45 -14.47 1.39
N SER A 188 -16.21 -15.47 1.85
CA SER A 188 -16.00 -16.11 3.16
C SER A 188 -14.60 -16.70 3.29
N ALA A 189 -14.14 -17.44 2.28
CA ALA A 189 -12.81 -18.04 2.28
C ALA A 189 -11.69 -16.97 2.28
N LYS A 190 -11.80 -15.96 1.42
CA LYS A 190 -10.83 -14.86 1.36
C LYS A 190 -10.80 -14.04 2.65
N LEU A 191 -11.97 -13.79 3.23
CA LEU A 191 -12.07 -13.08 4.51
C LEU A 191 -11.40 -13.87 5.64
N LEU A 192 -11.66 -15.18 5.74
CA LEU A 192 -11.00 -16.03 6.75
C LEU A 192 -9.48 -16.12 6.52
N LYS A 193 -9.02 -16.22 5.26
CA LYS A 193 -7.59 -16.15 4.95
C LYS A 193 -6.98 -14.82 5.39
N LEU A 194 -7.64 -13.69 5.10
CA LEU A 194 -7.18 -12.35 5.51
C LEU A 194 -7.07 -12.23 7.03
N VAL A 195 -8.09 -12.66 7.76
CA VAL A 195 -8.11 -12.56 9.23
C VAL A 195 -7.06 -13.46 9.87
N ASN A 196 -6.71 -14.59 9.26
CA ASN A 196 -5.67 -15.51 9.73
C ASN A 196 -4.26 -15.20 9.22
N SER A 197 -4.10 -14.23 8.32
CA SER A 197 -2.81 -13.88 7.73
C SER A 197 -1.92 -13.07 8.70
N ALA A 198 -0.67 -12.87 8.30
CA ALA A 198 0.26 -11.98 8.99
C ALA A 198 -0.26 -10.52 9.09
N PHE A 199 -1.26 -10.16 8.30
CA PHE A 199 -1.95 -8.88 8.35
C PHE A 199 -2.57 -8.60 9.74
N TYR A 200 -3.21 -9.58 10.35
CA TYR A 200 -3.76 -9.48 11.71
C TYR A 200 -2.83 -10.07 12.77
N GLY A 201 -2.12 -11.14 12.44
CA GLY A 201 -1.18 -11.80 13.35
C GLY A 201 -1.82 -12.36 14.61
N PHE A 202 -3.08 -12.82 14.55
CA PHE A 202 -3.74 -13.44 15.72
C PHE A 202 -3.04 -14.73 16.14
N PRO A 203 -2.92 -14.98 17.45
CA PRO A 203 -2.19 -16.15 17.97
C PRO A 203 -2.95 -17.47 17.77
N SER A 204 -4.25 -17.42 17.51
CA SER A 204 -5.11 -18.58 17.28
C SER A 204 -5.87 -18.45 15.96
N ASN A 205 -6.02 -19.58 15.27
CA ASN A 205 -6.76 -19.62 14.01
C ASN A 205 -8.24 -19.30 14.20
N ILE A 206 -8.81 -18.53 13.28
CA ILE A 206 -10.22 -18.13 13.24
C ILE A 206 -10.87 -18.96 12.12
N ASP A 207 -11.78 -19.82 12.50
CA ASP A 207 -12.37 -20.87 11.65
C ASP A 207 -13.77 -20.53 11.11
N THR A 208 -14.40 -19.47 11.67
CA THR A 208 -15.76 -19.08 11.28
C THR A 208 -15.90 -17.58 11.09
N ILE A 209 -16.79 -17.18 10.17
CA ILE A 209 -17.12 -15.76 9.94
C ILE A 209 -17.69 -15.12 11.22
N SER A 210 -18.53 -15.83 11.97
CA SER A 210 -19.07 -15.32 13.25
C SER A 210 -17.98 -14.99 14.25
N ARG A 211 -16.93 -15.82 14.33
CA ARG A 211 -15.77 -15.57 15.20
C ARG A 211 -14.93 -14.40 14.68
N ALA A 212 -14.75 -14.29 13.35
CA ALA A 212 -14.10 -13.15 12.73
C ALA A 212 -14.83 -11.85 13.07
N VAL A 213 -16.16 -11.81 12.94
CA VAL A 213 -17.00 -10.66 13.32
C VAL A 213 -16.83 -10.31 14.81
N ALA A 214 -16.82 -11.31 15.68
CA ALA A 214 -16.69 -11.09 17.13
C ALA A 214 -15.32 -10.52 17.54
N ILE A 215 -14.24 -10.91 16.86
CA ILE A 215 -12.87 -10.50 17.19
C ILE A 215 -12.50 -9.16 16.51
N VAL A 216 -12.77 -9.03 15.21
CA VAL A 216 -12.42 -7.85 14.40
C VAL A 216 -13.44 -6.72 14.61
N GLY A 217 -14.68 -7.08 14.87
CA GLY A 217 -15.79 -6.14 14.96
C GLY A 217 -16.53 -5.94 13.64
N THR A 218 -17.83 -5.69 13.73
CA THR A 218 -18.72 -5.58 12.57
C THR A 218 -18.27 -4.50 11.58
N LYS A 219 -17.97 -3.29 12.07
CA LYS A 219 -17.60 -2.15 11.22
C LYS A 219 -16.29 -2.37 10.46
N HIS A 220 -15.27 -2.92 11.11
CA HIS A 220 -13.98 -3.17 10.48
C HIS A 220 -14.07 -4.28 9.45
N LEU A 221 -14.73 -5.38 9.83
CA LEU A 221 -14.95 -6.51 8.91
C LEU A 221 -15.74 -6.09 7.67
N SER A 222 -16.74 -5.25 7.83
CA SER A 222 -17.55 -4.72 6.74
C SER A 222 -16.73 -3.99 5.68
N ILE A 223 -15.81 -3.14 6.12
CA ILE A 223 -14.93 -2.39 5.23
C ILE A 223 -14.01 -3.34 4.46
N LEU A 224 -13.48 -4.38 5.12
CA LEU A 224 -12.62 -5.38 4.48
C LEU A 224 -13.39 -6.23 3.45
N ILE A 225 -14.61 -6.64 3.78
CA ILE A 225 -15.48 -7.37 2.84
C ILE A 225 -15.68 -6.53 1.56
N PHE A 226 -15.89 -5.24 1.72
CA PHE A 226 -15.97 -4.30 0.61
C PHE A 226 -14.72 -4.35 -0.28
N GLY A 227 -13.54 -4.21 0.31
CA GLY A 227 -12.28 -4.26 -0.42
C GLY A 227 -12.11 -5.56 -1.20
N ILE A 228 -12.29 -6.71 -0.53
CA ILE A 228 -12.21 -8.04 -1.16
C ILE A 228 -13.19 -8.16 -2.33
N TYR A 229 -14.40 -7.64 -2.14
CA TYR A 229 -15.45 -7.71 -3.14
C TYR A 229 -15.08 -6.94 -4.40
N ILE A 230 -14.57 -5.71 -4.25
CA ILE A 230 -14.18 -4.85 -5.36
C ILE A 230 -13.03 -5.48 -6.15
N ILE A 231 -12.01 -6.03 -5.47
CA ILE A 231 -10.93 -6.76 -6.15
C ILE A 231 -11.53 -7.88 -7.02
N ASN A 232 -12.42 -8.71 -6.46
CA ASN A 232 -13.02 -9.82 -7.21
C ASN A 232 -13.86 -9.36 -8.39
N ALA A 233 -14.57 -8.24 -8.27
CA ALA A 233 -15.40 -7.70 -9.35
C ALA A 233 -14.57 -7.19 -10.54
N PHE A 234 -13.37 -6.66 -10.28
CA PHE A 234 -12.58 -5.95 -11.28
C PHE A 234 -11.22 -6.59 -11.62
N LYS A 235 -10.85 -7.72 -11.03
CA LYS A 235 -9.56 -8.38 -11.29
C LYS A 235 -9.36 -8.92 -12.71
N ASN A 236 -10.46 -9.15 -13.44
CA ASN A 236 -10.43 -9.78 -14.76
C ASN A 236 -10.69 -8.78 -15.91
N ILE A 237 -10.60 -7.50 -15.67
CA ILE A 237 -10.67 -6.51 -16.75
C ILE A 237 -9.44 -6.69 -17.63
N SER A 238 -9.68 -7.02 -18.92
CA SER A 238 -8.60 -7.13 -19.90
C SER A 238 -8.26 -5.75 -20.42
N TRP A 239 -7.00 -5.36 -20.28
CA TRP A 239 -6.52 -4.11 -20.82
C TRP A 239 -5.07 -4.24 -21.33
N ASP A 240 -4.79 -3.67 -22.53
CA ASP A 240 -3.50 -3.89 -23.20
C ASP A 240 -2.35 -3.08 -22.58
N LEU A 241 -2.66 -2.02 -21.84
CA LEU A 241 -1.66 -1.06 -21.34
C LEU A 241 -1.33 -1.24 -19.86
N ILE A 242 -2.21 -1.88 -19.10
CA ILE A 242 -2.04 -2.11 -17.65
C ILE A 242 -2.41 -3.54 -17.31
N ASP A 243 -1.49 -4.23 -16.67
CA ASP A 243 -1.76 -5.54 -16.10
C ASP A 243 -2.59 -5.38 -14.82
N MET A 244 -3.80 -5.96 -14.80
CA MET A 244 -4.69 -5.87 -13.64
C MET A 244 -4.13 -6.52 -12.38
N LYS A 245 -3.25 -7.53 -12.53
CA LYS A 245 -2.54 -8.08 -11.39
C LYS A 245 -1.62 -7.03 -10.79
N SER A 246 -0.85 -6.34 -11.62
CA SER A 246 0.05 -5.26 -11.21
C SER A 246 -0.71 -4.09 -10.58
N PHE A 247 -1.89 -3.75 -11.12
CA PHE A 247 -2.78 -2.73 -10.56
C PHE A 247 -3.22 -3.08 -9.12
N TRP A 248 -3.71 -4.29 -8.91
CA TRP A 248 -4.15 -4.70 -7.58
C TRP A 248 -2.99 -4.95 -6.62
N GLU A 249 -1.84 -5.37 -7.12
CA GLU A 249 -0.61 -5.44 -6.32
C GLU A 249 -0.24 -4.07 -5.76
N HIS A 250 -0.17 -3.04 -6.60
CA HIS A 250 0.03 -1.65 -6.19
C HIS A 250 -0.98 -1.22 -5.11
N SER A 251 -2.25 -1.44 -5.36
CA SER A 251 -3.34 -1.06 -4.45
C SER A 251 -3.24 -1.76 -3.09
N ILE A 252 -2.90 -3.07 -3.06
CA ILE A 252 -2.72 -3.85 -1.82
C ILE A 252 -1.48 -3.36 -1.05
N VAL A 253 -0.38 -3.07 -1.74
CA VAL A 253 0.84 -2.54 -1.12
C VAL A 253 0.56 -1.18 -0.49
N CYS A 254 -0.05 -0.26 -1.24
CA CYS A 254 -0.44 1.06 -0.75
C CYS A 254 -1.34 0.95 0.49
N GLY A 255 -2.39 0.14 0.43
CA GLY A 255 -3.29 -0.09 1.57
C GLY A 255 -2.58 -0.67 2.80
N THR A 256 -1.65 -1.61 2.59
CA THR A 256 -0.88 -2.23 3.67
C THR A 256 0.05 -1.22 4.34
N ILE A 257 0.74 -0.39 3.56
CA ILE A 257 1.59 0.70 4.06
C ILE A 257 0.73 1.71 4.84
N ALA A 258 -0.42 2.14 4.29
CA ALA A 258 -1.32 3.08 4.95
C ALA A 258 -1.79 2.56 6.31
N ARG A 259 -2.15 1.28 6.41
CA ARG A 259 -2.52 0.64 7.67
C ARG A 259 -1.38 0.63 8.68
N ILE A 260 -0.16 0.30 8.25
CA ILE A 260 1.01 0.26 9.12
C ILE A 260 1.32 1.67 9.65
N LEU A 261 1.34 2.69 8.78
CA LEU A 261 1.56 4.09 9.18
C LEU A 261 0.47 4.59 10.14
N ALA A 262 -0.80 4.23 9.87
CA ALA A 262 -1.92 4.54 10.76
C ALA A 262 -1.73 3.92 12.16
N SER A 263 -1.22 2.69 12.22
CA SER A 263 -0.91 2.02 13.49
C SER A 263 0.19 2.76 14.27
N HIS A 264 1.20 3.29 13.58
CA HIS A 264 2.24 4.11 14.21
C HIS A 264 1.71 5.45 14.75
N LYS A 265 0.60 5.94 14.18
CA LYS A 265 -0.11 7.14 14.66
C LYS A 265 -1.19 6.82 15.70
N ASN A 266 -1.34 5.56 16.12
CA ASN A 266 -2.40 5.09 17.03
C ASN A 266 -3.82 5.40 16.54
N ILE A 267 -4.04 5.43 15.22
CA ILE A 267 -5.36 5.56 14.62
C ILE A 267 -6.12 4.24 14.84
N GLN A 268 -7.33 4.33 15.40
CA GLN A 268 -8.10 3.13 15.81
C GLN A 268 -8.68 2.34 14.63
N ASN A 269 -9.00 2.99 13.51
CA ASN A 269 -9.63 2.34 12.34
C ASN A 269 -8.60 2.10 11.24
N THR A 270 -7.58 1.31 11.49
CA THR A 270 -6.51 1.03 10.55
C THR A 270 -7.00 0.29 9.29
N GLU A 271 -8.05 -0.51 9.41
CA GLU A 271 -8.70 -1.22 8.30
C GLU A 271 -9.30 -0.24 7.28
N ARG A 272 -9.80 0.91 7.74
CA ARG A 272 -10.27 1.97 6.83
C ARG A 272 -9.14 2.52 5.98
N LEU A 273 -7.96 2.73 6.57
CA LEU A 273 -6.78 3.21 5.84
C LEU A 273 -6.28 2.13 4.84
N PHE A 274 -6.34 0.85 5.22
CA PHE A 274 -6.06 -0.24 4.28
C PHE A 274 -6.98 -0.19 3.07
N VAL A 275 -8.30 -0.09 3.27
CA VAL A 275 -9.27 -0.06 2.17
C VAL A 275 -9.20 1.26 1.40
N ALA A 276 -8.89 2.37 2.05
CA ALA A 276 -8.67 3.64 1.37
C ALA A 276 -7.46 3.55 0.42
N GLY A 277 -6.32 3.01 0.87
CA GLY A 277 -5.18 2.77 0.00
C GLY A 277 -5.43 1.69 -1.06
N LEU A 278 -6.28 0.69 -0.77
CA LEU A 278 -6.71 -0.29 -1.76
C LEU A 278 -7.55 0.34 -2.89
N LEU A 279 -8.29 1.40 -2.61
CA LEU A 279 -9.24 2.00 -3.52
C LEU A 279 -8.82 3.39 -4.03
N HIS A 280 -7.65 3.90 -3.64
CA HIS A 280 -7.24 5.27 -3.97
C HIS A 280 -7.25 5.52 -5.49
N ASP A 281 -6.83 4.53 -6.26
CA ASP A 281 -6.74 4.56 -7.73
C ASP A 281 -7.96 3.95 -8.45
N ILE A 282 -9.05 3.63 -7.74
CA ILE A 282 -10.23 2.97 -8.33
C ILE A 282 -10.81 3.75 -9.51
N GLY A 283 -10.67 5.07 -9.53
CA GLY A 283 -11.11 5.92 -10.62
C GLY A 283 -10.39 5.62 -11.94
N ARG A 284 -9.15 5.16 -11.90
CA ARG A 284 -8.40 4.75 -13.10
C ARG A 284 -9.05 3.57 -13.83
N LEU A 285 -9.71 2.67 -13.11
CA LEU A 285 -10.44 1.58 -13.74
C LEU A 285 -11.56 2.08 -14.66
N VAL A 286 -12.17 3.24 -14.34
CA VAL A 286 -13.16 3.88 -15.20
C VAL A 286 -12.49 4.46 -16.44
N PHE A 287 -11.36 5.16 -16.29
CA PHE A 287 -10.59 5.65 -17.43
C PHE A 287 -10.20 4.50 -18.35
N TYR A 288 -9.76 3.37 -17.79
CA TYR A 288 -9.33 2.20 -18.55
C TYR A 288 -10.47 1.44 -19.23
N ASN A 289 -11.69 1.54 -18.73
CA ASN A 289 -12.86 0.81 -19.24
C ASN A 289 -13.74 1.65 -20.19
N SER A 290 -13.82 2.98 -19.99
CA SER A 290 -14.84 3.80 -20.63
C SER A 290 -14.59 4.16 -22.09
N THR A 291 -13.37 4.42 -22.49
CA THR A 291 -12.96 4.56 -23.89
C THR A 291 -11.46 4.34 -24.00
N SER A 292 -11.09 3.24 -24.58
CA SER A 292 -9.69 2.83 -24.79
C SER A 292 -8.82 3.92 -25.42
N ILE A 293 -9.40 4.84 -26.19
CA ILE A 293 -8.69 5.92 -26.89
C ILE A 293 -8.19 6.98 -25.88
N ASN A 294 -9.05 7.50 -25.01
CA ASN A 294 -8.64 8.56 -24.07
C ASN A 294 -7.62 8.07 -23.04
N ALA A 295 -7.86 6.89 -22.46
CA ALA A 295 -6.95 6.30 -21.49
C ALA A 295 -5.57 5.99 -22.10
N ARG A 296 -5.54 5.48 -23.33
CA ARG A 296 -4.29 5.24 -24.07
C ARG A 296 -3.54 6.55 -24.30
N ASN A 297 -4.23 7.59 -24.76
CA ASN A 297 -3.65 8.92 -25.02
C ASN A 297 -3.08 9.54 -23.72
N ILE A 298 -3.81 9.45 -22.61
CA ILE A 298 -3.36 9.94 -21.30
C ILE A 298 -2.05 9.24 -20.89
N ILE A 299 -1.98 7.92 -20.95
CA ILE A 299 -0.77 7.17 -20.56
C ILE A 299 0.39 7.46 -21.50
N LEU A 300 0.17 7.46 -22.81
CA LEU A 300 1.23 7.75 -23.78
C LEU A 300 1.74 9.17 -23.63
N LYS A 301 0.84 10.14 -23.43
CA LYS A 301 1.23 11.54 -23.20
C LYS A 301 2.05 11.68 -21.92
N ALA A 302 1.60 11.08 -20.80
CA ALA A 302 2.35 11.11 -19.54
C ALA A 302 3.77 10.52 -19.69
N ARG A 303 3.89 9.39 -20.40
CA ARG A 303 5.21 8.78 -20.68
C ARG A 303 6.09 9.63 -21.55
N ASN A 304 5.55 10.21 -22.64
CA ASN A 304 6.31 11.02 -23.62
C ASN A 304 6.73 12.37 -23.04
N SER A 305 5.88 13.01 -22.25
CA SER A 305 6.17 14.30 -21.59
C SER A 305 6.94 14.15 -20.27
N HIS A 306 7.20 12.93 -19.81
CA HIS A 306 7.79 12.67 -18.48
C HIS A 306 7.01 13.37 -17.37
N SER A 307 5.68 13.37 -17.44
CA SER A 307 4.78 14.01 -16.48
C SER A 307 4.06 12.98 -15.61
N LEU A 308 3.59 13.42 -14.45
CA LEU A 308 2.78 12.61 -13.57
C LEU A 308 1.42 12.30 -14.22
N LEU A 309 0.95 11.08 -14.08
CA LEU A 309 -0.24 10.60 -14.77
C LEU A 309 -1.49 11.39 -14.37
N TYR A 310 -1.68 11.71 -13.09
CA TYR A 310 -2.84 12.46 -12.62
C TYR A 310 -2.85 13.92 -13.12
N GLU A 311 -1.69 14.51 -13.41
CA GLU A 311 -1.60 15.83 -14.02
C GLU A 311 -2.08 15.81 -15.47
N ILE A 312 -1.69 14.77 -16.23
CA ILE A 312 -2.15 14.57 -17.60
C ILE A 312 -3.62 14.21 -17.67
N GLU A 313 -4.13 13.41 -16.71
CA GLU A 313 -5.57 13.15 -16.57
C GLU A 313 -6.32 14.48 -16.45
N HIS A 314 -5.87 15.35 -15.55
CA HIS A 314 -6.49 16.65 -15.33
C HIS A 314 -6.35 17.61 -16.54
N GLU A 315 -5.21 17.60 -17.22
CA GLU A 315 -4.97 18.40 -18.42
C GLU A 315 -5.92 18.02 -19.57
N ILE A 316 -6.16 16.73 -19.79
CA ILE A 316 -6.99 16.24 -20.90
C ILE A 316 -8.48 16.28 -20.57
N MET A 317 -8.85 15.90 -19.33
CA MET A 317 -10.23 15.68 -18.93
C MET A 317 -10.80 16.78 -18.04
N SER A 318 -9.98 17.71 -17.53
CA SER A 318 -10.31 18.71 -16.50
C SER A 318 -10.66 18.12 -15.13
N PHE A 319 -10.42 16.82 -14.92
CA PHE A 319 -10.52 16.09 -13.66
C PHE A 319 -9.57 14.90 -13.68
N ASP A 320 -9.25 14.37 -12.50
CA ASP A 320 -8.38 13.23 -12.33
C ASP A 320 -9.13 11.98 -11.82
N HIS A 321 -8.41 10.87 -11.71
CA HIS A 321 -8.96 9.62 -11.18
C HIS A 321 -9.39 9.73 -9.70
N ALA A 322 -8.81 10.64 -8.91
CA ALA A 322 -9.17 10.81 -7.51
C ALA A 322 -10.59 11.40 -7.38
N GLU A 323 -10.95 12.34 -8.26
CA GLU A 323 -12.33 12.85 -8.32
C GLU A 323 -13.32 11.80 -8.79
N ILE A 324 -12.99 11.03 -9.82
CA ILE A 324 -13.81 9.91 -10.30
C ILE A 324 -13.94 8.85 -9.21
N GLY A 325 -12.87 8.48 -8.53
CA GLY A 325 -12.87 7.55 -7.41
C GLY A 325 -13.85 7.96 -6.31
N LYS A 326 -13.80 9.23 -5.89
CA LYS A 326 -14.77 9.77 -4.93
C LYS A 326 -16.21 9.57 -5.40
N LEU A 327 -16.52 9.90 -6.66
CA LEU A 327 -17.88 9.80 -7.20
C LEU A 327 -18.36 8.34 -7.27
N ILE A 328 -17.46 7.40 -7.59
CA ILE A 328 -17.76 5.96 -7.56
C ILE A 328 -18.10 5.53 -6.14
N LEU A 329 -17.24 5.86 -5.15
CA LEU A 329 -17.47 5.50 -3.75
C LEU A 329 -18.78 6.08 -3.23
N LYS A 330 -19.12 7.33 -3.62
CA LYS A 330 -20.40 7.96 -3.33
C LYS A 330 -21.59 7.22 -3.97
N LYS A 331 -21.47 6.82 -5.25
CA LYS A 331 -22.49 6.01 -5.95
C LYS A 331 -22.69 4.66 -5.26
N TRP A 332 -21.62 4.05 -4.77
CA TRP A 332 -21.68 2.85 -3.95
C TRP A 332 -22.14 3.10 -2.52
N LYS A 333 -22.43 4.37 -2.14
CA LYS A 333 -22.83 4.82 -0.79
C LYS A 333 -21.84 4.32 0.28
N LEU A 334 -20.57 4.44 0.04
CA LEU A 334 -19.52 4.15 1.02
C LEU A 334 -19.40 5.31 2.04
N PRO A 335 -18.73 5.10 3.18
CA PRO A 335 -18.52 6.15 4.16
C PRO A 335 -17.84 7.38 3.56
N ILE A 336 -18.34 8.57 3.89
CA ILE A 336 -17.80 9.86 3.41
C ILE A 336 -16.31 10.04 3.75
N SER A 337 -15.84 9.41 4.82
CA SER A 337 -14.40 9.39 5.16
C SER A 337 -13.56 8.70 4.10
N LEU A 338 -14.02 7.58 3.51
CA LEU A 338 -13.35 6.93 2.40
C LEU A 338 -13.39 7.78 1.13
N GLU A 339 -14.56 8.39 0.84
CA GLU A 339 -14.69 9.32 -0.30
C GLU A 339 -13.69 10.47 -0.21
N ASN A 340 -13.49 11.04 0.97
CA ASN A 340 -12.55 12.13 1.19
C ASN A 340 -11.10 11.70 1.08
N ILE A 341 -10.74 10.55 1.64
CA ILE A 341 -9.37 10.04 1.53
C ILE A 341 -9.02 9.80 0.07
N VAL A 342 -9.87 9.11 -0.69
CA VAL A 342 -9.65 8.84 -2.11
C VAL A 342 -9.59 10.13 -2.93
N LYS A 343 -10.47 11.11 -2.67
CA LYS A 343 -10.44 12.38 -3.38
C LYS A 343 -9.13 13.16 -3.19
N TYR A 344 -8.62 13.16 -1.96
CA TYR A 344 -7.56 14.08 -1.58
C TYR A 344 -6.18 13.40 -1.44
N HIS A 345 -6.00 12.17 -1.93
CA HIS A 345 -4.72 11.47 -1.75
C HIS A 345 -3.56 12.11 -2.51
N HIS A 346 -3.79 12.87 -3.60
CA HIS A 346 -2.75 13.67 -4.25
C HIS A 346 -2.55 15.03 -3.57
N TYR A 347 -3.60 15.64 -3.05
CA TYR A 347 -3.59 16.97 -2.44
C TYR A 347 -4.21 16.93 -1.04
N PRO A 348 -3.57 16.24 -0.06
CA PRO A 348 -4.20 15.95 1.24
C PRO A 348 -4.56 17.19 2.04
N MET A 349 -3.82 18.28 1.88
CA MET A 349 -4.05 19.52 2.61
C MET A 349 -5.29 20.28 2.14
N LEU A 350 -5.92 19.89 1.03
CA LEU A 350 -7.23 20.40 0.61
C LEU A 350 -8.40 19.74 1.36
N SER A 351 -8.14 18.67 2.12
CA SER A 351 -9.15 18.03 2.97
C SER A 351 -9.35 18.81 4.27
N ASN A 352 -10.61 18.87 4.75
CA ASN A 352 -10.91 19.41 6.09
C ASN A 352 -10.29 18.58 7.23
N ASP A 353 -10.03 17.29 6.99
CA ASP A 353 -9.30 16.38 7.89
C ASP A 353 -8.16 15.74 7.10
N PRO A 354 -6.97 16.38 7.08
CA PRO A 354 -5.90 16.00 6.16
C PRO A 354 -5.09 14.78 6.59
N LEU A 355 -5.16 14.34 7.86
CA LEU A 355 -4.27 13.30 8.38
C LEU A 355 -4.40 11.96 7.64
N GLU A 356 -5.62 11.48 7.43
CA GLU A 356 -5.84 10.19 6.75
C GLU A 356 -5.53 10.27 5.24
N PRO A 357 -5.95 11.31 4.50
CA PRO A 357 -5.46 11.55 3.14
C PRO A 357 -3.93 11.65 3.03
N ALA A 358 -3.26 12.33 3.98
CA ALA A 358 -1.81 12.46 4.01
C ALA A 358 -1.11 11.09 4.22
N ILE A 359 -1.67 10.23 5.05
CA ILE A 359 -1.16 8.86 5.23
C ILE A 359 -1.25 8.07 3.93
N VAL A 360 -2.38 8.15 3.19
CA VAL A 360 -2.53 7.45 1.91
C VAL A 360 -1.63 8.08 0.85
N HIS A 361 -1.50 9.40 0.81
CA HIS A 361 -0.52 10.12 -0.02
C HIS A 361 0.91 9.58 0.14
N LEU A 362 1.40 9.53 1.38
CA LEU A 362 2.72 8.97 1.65
C LEU A 362 2.81 7.48 1.26
N SER A 363 1.73 6.73 1.46
CA SER A 363 1.70 5.29 1.15
C SER A 363 1.78 5.03 -0.35
N ASP A 364 1.11 5.83 -1.16
CA ASP A 364 1.18 5.78 -2.62
C ASP A 364 2.58 6.16 -3.11
N ILE A 365 3.17 7.25 -2.60
CA ILE A 365 4.55 7.64 -2.89
C ILE A 365 5.53 6.50 -2.58
N MET A 366 5.39 5.86 -1.41
CA MET A 366 6.24 4.73 -1.02
C MET A 366 6.05 3.53 -1.97
N THR A 367 4.83 3.25 -2.38
CA THR A 367 4.52 2.13 -3.29
C THR A 367 5.13 2.36 -4.66
N ASN A 368 4.95 3.56 -5.23
CA ASN A 368 5.57 3.97 -6.48
C ASN A 368 7.10 3.94 -6.40
N ALA A 369 7.68 4.41 -5.29
CA ALA A 369 9.12 4.38 -5.07
C ALA A 369 9.68 2.95 -5.05
N LEU A 370 8.98 2.01 -4.40
CA LEU A 370 9.38 0.60 -4.33
C LEU A 370 9.19 -0.16 -5.65
N GLY A 371 8.37 0.35 -6.59
CA GLY A 371 8.04 -0.34 -7.83
C GLY A 371 7.24 -1.62 -7.63
N MET A 372 6.44 -1.68 -6.58
CA MET A 372 5.63 -2.85 -6.28
C MET A 372 4.25 -2.71 -6.91
N GLY A 373 4.06 -3.37 -8.05
CA GLY A 373 2.89 -3.18 -8.90
C GLY A 373 2.89 -1.80 -9.59
N SER A 374 1.86 -1.54 -10.39
CA SER A 374 1.66 -0.24 -11.05
C SER A 374 0.20 -0.06 -11.43
N SER A 375 -0.35 1.08 -11.10
CA SER A 375 -1.67 1.53 -11.56
C SER A 375 -1.62 2.38 -12.82
N GLY A 376 -0.44 2.45 -13.47
CA GLY A 376 -0.17 3.24 -14.67
C GLY A 376 0.81 4.38 -14.44
N GLU A 377 1.01 4.83 -13.18
CA GLU A 377 2.02 5.83 -12.84
C GLU A 377 3.43 5.24 -13.00
N ARG A 378 4.31 6.01 -13.61
CA ARG A 378 5.71 5.65 -13.83
C ARG A 378 6.65 6.28 -12.81
N PHE A 379 6.32 7.48 -12.39
CA PHE A 379 7.18 8.30 -11.54
C PHE A 379 6.72 8.29 -10.10
N VAL A 380 7.63 8.60 -9.20
CA VAL A 380 7.31 8.81 -7.79
C VAL A 380 6.70 10.21 -7.64
N PRO A 381 5.43 10.31 -7.17
CA PRO A 381 4.82 11.61 -6.93
C PRO A 381 5.58 12.43 -5.88
N PRO A 382 5.54 13.78 -5.98
CA PRO A 382 6.17 14.64 -4.99
C PRO A 382 5.50 14.51 -3.63
N LEU A 383 6.29 14.48 -2.56
CA LEU A 383 5.79 14.49 -1.18
C LEU A 383 5.40 15.92 -0.78
N ASP A 384 4.14 16.11 -0.41
CA ASP A 384 3.67 17.37 0.16
C ASP A 384 4.31 17.59 1.55
N GLN A 385 5.03 18.71 1.73
CA GLN A 385 5.75 19.06 2.95
C GLN A 385 4.80 19.24 4.16
N ASP A 386 3.64 19.83 3.95
CA ASP A 386 2.67 20.05 5.01
C ASP A 386 1.97 18.73 5.37
N ALA A 387 1.74 17.85 4.39
CA ALA A 387 1.26 16.51 4.64
C ALA A 387 2.23 15.69 5.47
N TRP A 388 3.54 15.74 5.16
CA TRP A 388 4.57 15.09 5.97
C TRP A 388 4.57 15.63 7.41
N THR A 389 4.47 16.95 7.57
CA THR A 389 4.39 17.60 8.88
C THR A 389 3.11 17.20 9.63
N CYS A 390 1.99 17.10 8.95
CA CYS A 390 0.70 16.63 9.51
C CYS A 390 0.79 15.17 10.01
N ILE A 391 1.44 14.28 9.23
CA ILE A 391 1.70 12.91 9.65
C ILE A 391 2.62 12.90 10.89
N GLY A 392 3.63 13.77 10.93
CA GLY A 392 4.51 13.94 12.10
C GLY A 392 5.27 12.68 12.51
N LEU A 393 5.76 11.91 11.52
CA LEU A 393 6.60 10.74 11.71
C LEU A 393 8.08 11.07 11.40
N SER A 394 9.00 10.31 11.97
CA SER A 394 10.42 10.41 11.62
C SER A 394 10.72 9.64 10.33
N PRO A 395 11.68 10.08 9.48
CA PRO A 395 12.09 9.33 8.29
C PRO A 395 12.52 7.89 8.55
N ASN A 396 13.04 7.58 9.72
CA ASN A 396 13.42 6.22 10.11
C ASN A 396 12.25 5.22 10.11
N ILE A 397 11.00 5.72 10.14
CA ILE A 397 9.82 4.85 10.08
C ILE A 397 9.67 4.17 8.71
N LEU A 398 10.20 4.75 7.65
CA LEU A 398 10.04 4.26 6.28
C LEU A 398 10.62 2.84 6.13
N ALA A 399 11.88 2.64 6.53
CA ALA A 399 12.52 1.33 6.47
C ALA A 399 11.76 0.25 7.26
N LEU A 400 11.28 0.62 8.47
CA LEU A 400 10.49 -0.29 9.30
C LEU A 400 9.15 -0.63 8.66
N THR A 401 8.46 0.37 8.11
CA THR A 401 7.17 0.20 7.43
C THR A 401 7.32 -0.71 6.23
N ILE A 402 8.34 -0.52 5.40
CA ILE A 402 8.63 -1.37 4.24
C ILE A 402 8.84 -2.82 4.67
N LYS A 403 9.66 -3.05 5.67
CA LYS A 403 9.92 -4.42 6.17
C LYS A 403 8.68 -5.10 6.74
N GLN A 404 7.82 -4.36 7.45
CA GLN A 404 6.55 -4.88 7.95
C GLN A 404 5.57 -5.17 6.81
N MET A 405 5.52 -4.31 5.82
CA MET A 405 4.69 -4.46 4.61
C MET A 405 5.08 -5.72 3.83
N GLU A 406 6.36 -5.95 3.57
CA GLU A 406 6.84 -7.12 2.83
C GLU A 406 6.42 -8.45 3.46
N HIS A 407 6.43 -8.49 4.80
CA HIS A 407 5.98 -9.69 5.53
C HIS A 407 4.48 -9.96 5.34
N GLN A 408 3.66 -8.91 5.18
CA GLN A 408 2.20 -9.04 5.09
C GLN A 408 1.70 -9.18 3.65
N VAL A 409 2.32 -8.48 2.72
CA VAL A 409 1.81 -8.29 1.35
C VAL A 409 1.83 -9.58 0.52
N ARG A 410 2.85 -10.41 0.65
CA ARG A 410 2.98 -11.64 -0.15
C ARG A 410 1.77 -12.57 -0.01
N GLU A 411 1.32 -12.79 1.22
CA GLU A 411 0.13 -13.61 1.46
C GLU A 411 -1.13 -12.93 0.90
N LEU A 412 -1.26 -11.60 1.09
CA LEU A 412 -2.42 -10.84 0.61
C LEU A 412 -2.58 -10.92 -0.91
N ILE A 413 -1.50 -10.71 -1.66
CA ILE A 413 -1.52 -10.80 -3.12
C ILE A 413 -1.92 -12.20 -3.57
N ASN A 414 -1.34 -13.24 -2.98
CA ASN A 414 -1.62 -14.61 -3.35
C ASN A 414 -3.09 -14.96 -3.26
N PHE A 415 -3.77 -14.67 -2.15
CA PHE A 415 -5.16 -15.08 -2.01
C PHE A 415 -6.19 -14.04 -2.49
N LEU A 416 -5.84 -12.75 -2.59
CA LEU A 416 -6.77 -11.74 -3.09
C LEU A 416 -6.78 -11.65 -4.62
N VAL A 417 -5.61 -11.77 -5.24
CA VAL A 417 -5.41 -11.51 -6.68
C VAL A 417 -5.19 -12.79 -7.47
N LEU A 418 -4.28 -13.66 -7.02
CA LEU A 418 -3.80 -14.78 -7.84
C LEU A 418 -4.74 -15.99 -7.84
N ASP A 419 -5.72 -16.08 -6.94
CA ASP A 419 -6.62 -17.25 -6.82
C ASP A 419 -5.82 -18.56 -6.94
N GLU A 420 -4.97 -18.88 -5.98
CA GLU A 420 -4.35 -20.20 -5.93
C GLU A 420 -5.45 -21.28 -5.86
N ARG A 421 -5.45 -22.12 -6.89
CA ARG A 421 -6.31 -23.30 -7.05
C ARG A 421 -5.94 -24.37 -6.04
#